data_c179480aa19e6485983f6f98732be95b
#
_entry.id   c179480aa19e6485983f6f98732be95b
#
_cell.length_a   1.000
_cell.length_b   1.000
_cell.length_c   1.000
_cell.angle_alpha   90.00
_cell.angle_beta   90.00
_cell.angle_gamma   90.00
#
_symmetry.space_group_name_H-M   'P 1'
#
loop_
_entity.id
_entity.type
_entity.pdbx_description
1 polymer ?
#
loop_
_entity_poly.entity_id
_entity_poly.type
_entity_poly.pdbx_seq_one_letter_code
_entity_poly.pdbx_strand_id
1 'polypeptide(L)'
;MGTRMLFMIILICFTFSPPAFAEAPLKAIFIRDHQLWMVEGDKEKQITKNRFVYSPEWSYDGRFIAYLDGDEYGEKTFLYIYDTEKNESYQPYETIETRNFQWSPIANQLAYNAGGVLNITKTKRGRPEGFENVALGISDFAWFPDGKAFVASSQSNLLPTGWEPVHLFKIAADANLDTKKIKPFYTIQTNTKDLFAINAEYFKWSSDGKWVSFLATPTASLSNDSNTLCVLSSAGGNFQAVGNMLWYEDWFKWAPKINKLAYISGEGRFFVENKKTTVADIPILKHQKEYTPEGYVDLDLEWLSKDEVIVARVKENKEWKEGPVPTMFTTLFLINVKSTEQKQISFPKKSELDIDPQVVGTYITWYRKNQNGNQGDVWIKNGIDTPEQRWLEDIDSAPVFFTKKRVNNGNLS
;
A
#
# COMPACT_ATOMS: atom_id res chain seq x y z
N MET A 1 -16.93 -58.97 62.67
CA MET A 1 -16.82 -57.49 62.47
C MET A 1 -15.72 -57.24 61.43
N GLY A 2 -16.11 -57.01 60.19
CA GLY A 2 -15.15 -56.78 59.10
C GLY A 2 -15.29 -55.37 58.63
N THR A 3 -14.20 -54.59 58.78
CA THR A 3 -14.09 -53.18 58.36
C THR A 3 -13.80 -53.14 56.92
N ARG A 4 -14.71 -52.63 56.08
CA ARG A 4 -14.53 -52.36 54.66
C ARG A 4 -13.81 -51.00 54.50
N MET A 5 -12.58 -51.04 54.02
CA MET A 5 -11.78 -49.84 53.65
C MET A 5 -12.15 -49.40 52.22
N LEU A 6 -12.73 -48.21 52.07
CA LEU A 6 -13.12 -47.62 50.80
C LEU A 6 -11.91 -46.86 50.21
N PHE A 7 -11.32 -47.35 49.13
CA PHE A 7 -10.28 -46.64 48.37
C PHE A 7 -10.92 -45.62 47.41
N MET A 8 -10.73 -44.35 47.68
CA MET A 8 -11.15 -43.27 46.82
C MET A 8 -10.03 -42.96 45.79
N ILE A 9 -10.28 -43.35 44.53
CA ILE A 9 -9.33 -43.03 43.43
C ILE A 9 -9.61 -41.60 42.98
N ILE A 10 -8.67 -40.68 43.24
CA ILE A 10 -8.71 -39.32 42.71
C ILE A 10 -8.13 -39.35 41.30
N LEU A 11 -8.99 -39.18 40.28
CA LEU A 11 -8.62 -39.06 38.88
C LEU A 11 -8.17 -37.62 38.65
N ILE A 12 -6.84 -37.36 38.59
CA ILE A 12 -6.30 -36.07 38.24
C ILE A 12 -6.31 -35.97 36.68
N CYS A 13 -7.31 -35.26 36.14
CA CYS A 13 -7.33 -34.90 34.73
C CYS A 13 -6.30 -33.81 34.47
N PHE A 14 -5.14 -34.16 33.93
CA PHE A 14 -4.23 -33.20 33.33
C PHE A 14 -4.87 -32.67 32.03
N THR A 15 -5.43 -31.47 32.07
CA THR A 15 -5.77 -30.75 30.86
C THR A 15 -4.48 -30.27 30.20
N PHE A 16 -4.02 -31.00 29.20
CA PHE A 16 -3.01 -30.50 28.28
C PHE A 16 -3.63 -29.35 27.46
N SER A 17 -3.46 -28.12 27.90
CA SER A 17 -3.65 -26.97 27.02
C SER A 17 -2.53 -27.03 25.97
N PRO A 18 -2.85 -27.05 24.66
CA PRO A 18 -1.81 -26.95 23.66
C PRO A 18 -1.03 -25.66 23.91
N PRO A 19 0.30 -25.65 23.68
CA PRO A 19 1.07 -24.43 23.82
C PRO A 19 0.47 -23.39 22.90
N ALA A 20 0.01 -22.26 23.45
CA ALA A 20 -0.32 -21.09 22.66
C ALA A 20 0.96 -20.73 21.90
N PHE A 21 0.96 -20.89 20.58
CA PHE A 21 2.04 -20.35 19.77
C PHE A 21 2.01 -18.85 19.99
N ALA A 22 3.03 -18.33 20.67
CA ALA A 22 3.18 -16.89 20.81
C ALA A 22 3.26 -16.31 19.38
N GLU A 23 2.35 -15.40 19.09
CA GLU A 23 2.36 -14.69 17.82
C GLU A 23 3.71 -13.98 17.68
N ALA A 24 4.34 -14.05 16.50
CA ALA A 24 5.62 -13.40 16.30
C ALA A 24 5.48 -11.89 16.59
N PRO A 25 6.45 -11.28 17.28
CA PRO A 25 6.39 -9.88 17.61
C PRO A 25 6.25 -9.04 16.33
N LEU A 26 5.46 -7.97 16.40
CA LEU A 26 5.32 -7.04 15.30
C LEU A 26 6.69 -6.44 14.96
N LYS A 27 6.99 -6.39 13.67
CA LYS A 27 8.21 -5.78 13.14
C LYS A 27 7.84 -4.70 12.14
N ALA A 28 8.32 -3.49 12.35
CA ALA A 28 8.02 -2.36 11.48
C ALA A 28 9.22 -1.42 11.35
N ILE A 29 9.20 -0.61 10.30
CA ILE A 29 10.05 0.57 10.13
C ILE A 29 9.17 1.80 10.10
N PHE A 30 9.69 2.90 10.60
CA PHE A 30 8.97 4.17 10.67
C PHE A 30 9.94 5.34 10.63
N ILE A 31 9.39 6.52 10.40
CA ILE A 31 10.12 7.78 10.40
C ILE A 31 9.76 8.55 11.68
N ARG A 32 10.78 9.01 12.42
CA ARG A 32 10.66 9.90 13.57
C ARG A 32 11.72 10.97 13.45
N ASP A 33 11.35 12.23 13.54
CA ASP A 33 12.24 13.38 13.35
C ASP A 33 13.05 13.29 12.05
N HIS A 34 12.38 12.89 10.95
CA HIS A 34 12.97 12.63 9.63
C HIS A 34 14.00 11.49 9.59
N GLN A 35 14.19 10.77 10.68
CA GLN A 35 15.14 9.63 10.74
C GLN A 35 14.41 8.30 10.59
N LEU A 36 15.10 7.34 9.96
CA LEU A 36 14.64 5.97 9.88
C LEU A 36 14.85 5.26 11.21
N TRP A 37 13.80 4.61 11.68
CA TRP A 37 13.77 3.75 12.85
C TRP A 37 13.21 2.37 12.50
N MET A 38 13.56 1.39 13.30
CA MET A 38 13.00 0.04 13.25
C MET A 38 12.52 -0.36 14.63
N VAL A 39 11.40 -1.08 14.69
CA VAL A 39 10.88 -1.70 15.92
C VAL A 39 10.64 -3.19 15.70
N GLU A 40 10.94 -3.99 16.72
CA GLU A 40 10.60 -5.41 16.79
C GLU A 40 10.08 -5.72 18.21
N GLY A 41 8.79 -6.01 18.33
CA GLY A 41 8.09 -5.99 19.61
C GLY A 41 8.13 -4.60 20.23
N ASP A 42 8.74 -4.49 21.43
CA ASP A 42 8.90 -3.22 22.15
C ASP A 42 10.31 -2.61 22.02
N LYS A 43 11.16 -3.16 21.14
CA LYS A 43 12.54 -2.71 20.98
C LYS A 43 12.67 -1.80 19.77
N GLU A 44 12.81 -0.52 20.02
CA GLU A 44 13.11 0.47 19.00
C GLU A 44 14.60 0.63 18.76
N LYS A 45 14.99 0.88 17.52
CA LYS A 45 16.35 1.12 17.08
C LYS A 45 16.38 2.22 16.03
N GLN A 46 17.10 3.30 16.30
CA GLN A 46 17.40 4.32 15.30
C GLN A 46 18.43 3.79 14.29
N ILE A 47 18.12 3.94 13.00
CA ILE A 47 18.96 3.48 11.88
C ILE A 47 19.78 4.63 11.31
N THR A 48 19.16 5.78 11.06
CA THR A 48 19.84 6.95 10.45
C THR A 48 19.99 8.09 11.44
N LYS A 49 20.93 9.00 11.15
CA LYS A 49 21.13 10.25 11.88
C LYS A 49 21.48 11.37 10.92
N ASN A 50 20.94 12.57 11.16
CA ASN A 50 21.16 13.76 10.32
C ASN A 50 20.79 13.52 8.85
N ARG A 51 19.63 12.91 8.60
CA ARG A 51 19.07 12.60 7.29
C ARG A 51 17.66 13.16 7.16
N PHE A 52 17.17 13.20 5.93
CA PHE A 52 15.75 13.38 5.63
C PHE A 52 15.26 12.14 4.87
N VAL A 53 14.71 11.20 5.62
CA VAL A 53 14.30 9.89 5.09
C VAL A 53 12.88 9.92 4.58
N TYR A 54 12.67 9.28 3.41
CA TYR A 54 11.37 9.13 2.76
C TYR A 54 11.16 7.69 2.31
N SER A 55 9.90 7.27 2.24
CA SER A 55 9.42 6.03 1.61
C SER A 55 10.23 4.78 1.96
N PRO A 56 10.41 4.41 3.23
CA PRO A 56 11.14 3.21 3.58
C PRO A 56 10.33 1.96 3.24
N GLU A 57 10.96 0.92 2.67
CA GLU A 57 10.35 -0.34 2.28
C GLU A 57 11.18 -1.55 2.70
N TRP A 58 10.50 -2.63 3.13
CA TRP A 58 11.11 -3.91 3.43
C TRP A 58 11.40 -4.74 2.18
N SER A 59 12.58 -5.37 2.15
CA SER A 59 12.88 -6.42 1.17
C SER A 59 12.03 -7.67 1.41
N TYR A 60 12.01 -8.56 0.42
CA TYR A 60 11.23 -9.79 0.42
C TYR A 60 11.37 -10.64 1.69
N ASP A 61 12.57 -10.79 2.23
CA ASP A 61 12.84 -11.60 3.43
C ASP A 61 12.97 -10.77 4.72
N GLY A 62 12.88 -9.42 4.62
CA GLY A 62 13.01 -8.50 5.74
C GLY A 62 14.44 -8.28 6.24
N ARG A 63 15.44 -8.69 5.45
CA ARG A 63 16.84 -8.42 5.74
C ARG A 63 17.25 -7.00 5.36
N PHE A 64 16.75 -6.50 4.24
CA PHE A 64 17.11 -5.18 3.74
C PHE A 64 15.94 -4.21 3.87
N ILE A 65 16.29 -2.93 4.06
CA ILE A 65 15.35 -1.81 4.02
C ILE A 65 15.87 -0.84 2.96
N ALA A 66 15.10 -0.62 1.89
CA ALA A 66 15.36 0.47 0.96
C ALA A 66 14.69 1.74 1.46
N TYR A 67 15.32 2.89 1.28
CA TYR A 67 14.76 4.18 1.62
C TYR A 67 15.38 5.29 0.77
N LEU A 68 14.69 6.40 0.68
CA LEU A 68 15.19 7.61 0.05
C LEU A 68 15.75 8.54 1.12
N ASP A 69 16.89 9.15 0.83
CA ASP A 69 17.50 10.23 1.62
C ASP A 69 17.55 11.48 0.76
N GLY A 70 17.05 12.59 1.24
CA GLY A 70 16.91 13.80 0.46
C GLY A 70 17.25 15.07 1.21
N ASP A 71 16.77 16.18 0.68
CA ASP A 71 16.70 17.46 1.37
C ASP A 71 15.39 17.59 2.16
N GLU A 72 15.26 18.64 2.94
CA GLU A 72 14.07 18.93 3.77
C GLU A 72 12.76 18.98 2.96
N TYR A 73 12.83 19.32 1.68
CA TYR A 73 11.66 19.45 0.80
C TYR A 73 11.45 18.24 -0.10
N GLY A 74 12.38 17.27 -0.07
CA GLY A 74 12.31 16.07 -0.92
C GLY A 74 12.43 16.37 -2.42
N GLU A 75 13.04 17.52 -2.79
CA GLU A 75 13.20 17.89 -4.19
C GLU A 75 14.16 16.93 -4.91
N LYS A 76 15.23 16.55 -4.22
CA LYS A 76 16.18 15.53 -4.67
C LYS A 76 16.26 14.41 -3.65
N THR A 77 16.01 13.20 -4.09
CA THR A 77 16.07 12.01 -3.25
C THR A 77 16.98 10.96 -3.84
N PHE A 78 17.79 10.35 -2.98
CA PHE A 78 18.78 9.37 -3.32
C PHE A 78 18.49 8.03 -2.66
N LEU A 79 18.65 6.96 -3.42
CA LEU A 79 18.35 5.61 -2.98
C LEU A 79 19.46 5.04 -2.08
N TYR A 80 19.07 4.57 -0.91
CA TYR A 80 19.90 3.86 0.04
C TYR A 80 19.29 2.51 0.41
N ILE A 81 20.12 1.58 0.81
CA ILE A 81 19.72 0.27 1.36
C ILE A 81 20.41 0.09 2.72
N TYR A 82 19.64 -0.27 3.74
CA TYR A 82 20.17 -0.70 5.04
C TYR A 82 20.13 -2.22 5.14
N ASP A 83 21.28 -2.84 5.48
CA ASP A 83 21.42 -4.27 5.78
C ASP A 83 21.25 -4.48 7.30
N THR A 84 20.15 -5.09 7.71
CA THR A 84 19.81 -5.30 9.12
C THR A 84 20.77 -6.26 9.83
N GLU A 85 21.40 -7.20 9.11
CA GLU A 85 22.39 -8.13 9.66
C GLU A 85 23.74 -7.46 9.90
N LYS A 86 24.14 -6.56 8.98
CA LYS A 86 25.43 -5.87 9.08
C LYS A 86 25.36 -4.54 9.81
N ASN A 87 24.14 -4.02 10.03
CA ASN A 87 23.88 -2.71 10.63
C ASN A 87 24.56 -1.56 9.87
N GLU A 88 24.50 -1.58 8.55
CA GLU A 88 25.11 -0.55 7.71
C GLU A 88 24.16 -0.10 6.59
N SER A 89 24.16 1.20 6.28
CA SER A 89 23.50 1.77 5.11
C SER A 89 24.51 1.96 3.98
N TYR A 90 24.07 1.70 2.74
CA TYR A 90 24.89 1.87 1.56
C TYR A 90 24.04 2.26 0.35
N GLN A 91 24.65 2.83 -0.67
CA GLN A 91 24.05 3.00 -1.97
C GLN A 91 24.33 1.75 -2.82
N PRO A 92 23.31 1.17 -3.50
CA PRO A 92 23.52 -0.05 -4.29
C PRO A 92 24.45 0.13 -5.46
N TYR A 93 24.57 1.36 -5.95
CA TYR A 93 25.53 1.83 -6.94
C TYR A 93 25.94 3.27 -6.58
N GLU A 94 26.61 4.01 -7.45
CA GLU A 94 26.85 5.45 -7.29
C GLU A 94 25.56 6.20 -6.94
N THR A 95 25.57 7.47 -6.84
CA THR A 95 24.39 8.27 -6.48
C THR A 95 23.22 8.01 -7.45
N ILE A 96 22.17 7.33 -6.97
CA ILE A 96 20.94 7.04 -7.72
C ILE A 96 19.89 8.04 -7.27
N GLU A 97 19.59 9.02 -8.11
CA GLU A 97 18.45 9.92 -7.91
C GLU A 97 17.19 9.24 -8.43
N THR A 98 16.23 9.00 -7.56
CA THR A 98 14.94 8.39 -7.89
C THR A 98 13.86 8.76 -6.88
N ARG A 99 12.59 8.64 -7.28
CA ARG A 99 11.41 8.71 -6.42
C ARG A 99 10.58 7.43 -6.47
N ASN A 100 10.89 6.50 -7.39
CA ASN A 100 10.13 5.29 -7.61
C ASN A 100 11.06 4.08 -7.58
N PHE A 101 10.88 3.22 -6.58
CA PHE A 101 11.57 1.95 -6.43
C PHE A 101 10.62 0.92 -5.80
N GLN A 102 10.87 -0.35 -6.05
CA GLN A 102 10.08 -1.46 -5.52
C GLN A 102 10.93 -2.71 -5.32
N TRP A 103 10.76 -3.40 -4.22
CA TRP A 103 11.35 -4.71 -4.02
C TRP A 103 10.64 -5.79 -4.84
N SER A 104 11.42 -6.72 -5.37
CA SER A 104 10.86 -7.92 -5.98
C SER A 104 9.98 -8.68 -4.98
N PRO A 105 8.81 -9.21 -5.40
CA PRO A 105 7.93 -9.98 -4.54
C PRO A 105 8.47 -11.35 -4.14
N ILE A 106 9.58 -11.80 -4.72
CA ILE A 106 10.13 -13.16 -4.54
C ILE A 106 11.62 -13.21 -4.19
N ALA A 107 12.32 -12.07 -4.21
CA ALA A 107 13.76 -12.01 -4.00
C ALA A 107 14.19 -10.66 -3.41
N ASN A 108 15.39 -10.62 -2.81
CA ASN A 108 16.03 -9.37 -2.40
C ASN A 108 16.68 -8.67 -3.60
N GLN A 109 15.85 -8.29 -4.56
CA GLN A 109 16.22 -7.54 -5.75
C GLN A 109 15.37 -6.28 -5.82
N LEU A 110 15.99 -5.14 -5.98
CA LEU A 110 15.33 -3.85 -6.00
C LEU A 110 15.25 -3.35 -7.44
N ALA A 111 14.06 -2.97 -7.90
CA ALA A 111 13.84 -2.23 -9.12
C ALA A 111 13.68 -0.74 -8.82
N TYR A 112 14.15 0.13 -9.70
CA TYR A 112 14.00 1.59 -9.57
C TYR A 112 13.99 2.27 -10.92
N ASN A 113 13.29 3.40 -11.01
CA ASN A 113 13.28 4.25 -12.20
C ASN A 113 14.19 5.46 -11.95
N ALA A 114 15.20 5.63 -12.78
CA ALA A 114 16.09 6.79 -12.76
C ALA A 114 16.10 7.46 -14.14
N GLY A 115 15.51 8.65 -14.23
CA GLY A 115 15.47 9.42 -15.47
C GLY A 115 14.75 8.71 -16.64
N GLY A 116 13.70 7.94 -16.37
CA GLY A 116 12.95 7.17 -17.38
C GLY A 116 13.62 5.84 -17.76
N VAL A 117 14.66 5.43 -17.04
CA VAL A 117 15.32 4.13 -17.20
C VAL A 117 14.88 3.22 -16.05
N LEU A 118 14.21 2.13 -16.37
CA LEU A 118 13.92 1.06 -15.40
C LEU A 118 15.17 0.22 -15.20
N ASN A 119 15.60 0.11 -13.97
CA ASN A 119 16.80 -0.62 -13.54
C ASN A 119 16.44 -1.66 -12.49
N ILE A 120 17.28 -2.70 -12.35
CA ILE A 120 17.27 -3.64 -11.24
C ILE A 120 18.65 -3.73 -10.62
N THR A 121 18.71 -3.98 -9.31
CA THR A 121 19.96 -4.32 -8.64
C THR A 121 20.39 -5.74 -9.00
N LYS A 122 21.71 -5.97 -9.05
CA LYS A 122 22.31 -7.33 -9.09
C LYS A 122 22.50 -7.85 -7.67
N THR A 123 22.66 -9.15 -7.54
CA THR A 123 23.08 -9.75 -6.27
C THR A 123 24.58 -9.95 -6.29
N LYS A 124 25.29 -9.29 -5.37
CA LYS A 124 26.72 -9.44 -5.20
C LYS A 124 27.03 -9.78 -3.76
N ARG A 125 27.67 -10.92 -3.51
CA ARG A 125 27.98 -11.41 -2.15
C ARG A 125 26.76 -11.48 -1.22
N GLY A 126 25.59 -11.85 -1.78
CA GLY A 126 24.34 -11.97 -1.03
C GLY A 126 23.64 -10.66 -0.68
N ARG A 127 24.02 -9.52 -1.31
CA ARG A 127 23.37 -8.23 -1.12
C ARG A 127 22.99 -7.57 -2.46
N PRO A 128 21.94 -6.77 -2.52
CA PRO A 128 21.60 -5.95 -3.67
C PRO A 128 22.69 -4.90 -3.93
N GLU A 129 23.44 -5.04 -5.01
CA GLU A 129 24.56 -4.15 -5.32
C GLU A 129 24.80 -4.09 -6.83
N GLY A 130 25.18 -2.91 -7.35
CA GLY A 130 25.25 -2.67 -8.78
C GLY A 130 23.89 -2.57 -9.44
N PHE A 131 23.85 -2.46 -10.76
CA PHE A 131 22.60 -2.34 -11.51
C PHE A 131 22.67 -3.04 -12.86
N GLU A 132 21.49 -3.22 -13.44
CA GLU A 132 21.28 -3.65 -14.81
C GLU A 132 20.11 -2.87 -15.38
N ASN A 133 20.31 -2.26 -16.57
CA ASN A 133 19.22 -1.55 -17.25
C ASN A 133 18.24 -2.58 -17.82
N VAL A 134 16.96 -2.41 -17.52
CA VAL A 134 15.89 -3.30 -18.00
C VAL A 134 15.23 -2.73 -19.25
N ALA A 135 14.77 -1.47 -19.19
CA ALA A 135 14.09 -0.80 -20.29
C ALA A 135 14.21 0.72 -20.19
N LEU A 136 13.98 1.40 -21.32
CA LEU A 136 14.01 2.87 -21.46
C LEU A 136 12.60 3.41 -21.68
N GLY A 137 12.39 4.70 -21.39
CA GLY A 137 11.13 5.40 -21.65
C GLY A 137 10.00 5.01 -20.70
N ILE A 138 10.34 4.60 -19.49
CA ILE A 138 9.38 4.16 -18.46
C ILE A 138 8.99 5.33 -17.57
N SER A 139 7.69 5.55 -17.42
CA SER A 139 7.11 6.51 -16.48
C SER A 139 6.89 5.88 -15.11
N ASP A 140 6.12 4.79 -15.06
CA ASP A 140 5.83 4.04 -13.83
C ASP A 140 5.87 2.53 -14.08
N PHE A 141 6.03 1.73 -13.02
CA PHE A 141 6.14 0.29 -13.13
C PHE A 141 5.69 -0.43 -11.85
N ALA A 142 5.35 -1.71 -11.99
CA ALA A 142 5.26 -2.65 -10.89
C ALA A 142 5.72 -4.05 -11.30
N TRP A 143 6.29 -4.80 -10.36
CA TRP A 143 6.59 -6.21 -10.57
C TRP A 143 5.33 -7.02 -10.82
N PHE A 144 5.38 -7.98 -11.74
CA PHE A 144 4.40 -9.07 -11.75
C PHE A 144 4.55 -9.90 -10.46
N PRO A 145 3.46 -10.50 -9.95
CA PRO A 145 3.49 -11.26 -8.69
C PRO A 145 4.49 -12.42 -8.66
N ASP A 146 4.85 -12.97 -9.82
CA ASP A 146 5.85 -14.02 -9.97
C ASP A 146 7.31 -13.53 -10.00
N GLY A 147 7.52 -12.22 -9.96
CA GLY A 147 8.83 -11.56 -9.97
C GLY A 147 9.62 -11.72 -11.27
N LYS A 148 9.00 -12.19 -12.36
CA LYS A 148 9.68 -12.50 -13.63
C LYS A 148 9.56 -11.40 -14.67
N ALA A 149 8.67 -10.47 -14.46
CA ALA A 149 8.42 -9.36 -15.38
C ALA A 149 7.91 -8.13 -14.63
N PHE A 150 7.81 -7.02 -15.38
CA PHE A 150 7.16 -5.79 -14.96
C PHE A 150 5.93 -5.51 -15.84
N VAL A 151 4.89 -4.95 -15.25
CA VAL A 151 3.98 -4.07 -15.96
C VAL A 151 4.58 -2.67 -15.85
N ALA A 152 4.68 -1.95 -16.98
CA ALA A 152 5.25 -0.62 -16.99
C ALA A 152 4.52 0.28 -18.00
N SER A 153 4.43 1.57 -17.71
CA SER A 153 3.81 2.58 -18.56
C SER A 153 4.84 3.46 -19.23
N SER A 154 4.54 3.92 -20.45
CA SER A 154 5.20 5.08 -21.05
C SER A 154 4.51 6.37 -20.59
N GLN A 155 5.25 7.48 -20.61
CA GLN A 155 4.64 8.81 -20.57
C GLN A 155 4.10 9.15 -21.96
N SER A 156 2.96 9.86 -22.00
CA SER A 156 2.45 10.47 -23.23
C SER A 156 3.18 11.79 -23.52
N ASN A 157 3.50 12.05 -24.78
CA ASN A 157 4.08 13.31 -25.23
C ASN A 157 3.01 14.19 -25.90
N LEU A 158 3.10 15.50 -25.70
CA LEU A 158 2.26 16.46 -26.39
C LEU A 158 2.88 16.80 -27.75
N LEU A 159 2.19 16.41 -28.81
CA LEU A 159 2.53 16.73 -30.21
C LEU A 159 1.61 17.86 -30.72
N PRO A 160 1.95 18.50 -31.86
CA PRO A 160 1.05 19.48 -32.51
C PRO A 160 -0.34 18.91 -32.86
N THR A 161 -0.44 17.58 -32.98
CA THR A 161 -1.69 16.84 -33.27
C THR A 161 -2.47 16.41 -32.04
N GLY A 162 -1.94 16.66 -30.83
CA GLY A 162 -2.51 16.25 -29.55
C GLY A 162 -1.60 15.31 -28.76
N TRP A 163 -2.10 14.77 -27.67
CA TRP A 163 -1.38 13.83 -26.82
C TRP A 163 -1.25 12.45 -27.47
N GLU A 164 -0.06 11.85 -27.33
CA GLU A 164 0.14 10.45 -27.71
C GLU A 164 -0.63 9.49 -26.76
N PRO A 165 -0.97 8.27 -27.21
CA PRO A 165 -1.50 7.23 -26.34
C PRO A 165 -0.51 6.82 -25.23
N VAL A 166 -1.02 6.44 -24.07
CA VAL A 166 -0.21 5.80 -23.01
C VAL A 166 -0.09 4.32 -23.32
N HIS A 167 1.14 3.85 -23.48
CA HIS A 167 1.41 2.44 -23.75
C HIS A 167 1.77 1.72 -22.45
N LEU A 168 1.12 0.59 -22.22
CA LEU A 168 1.52 -0.35 -21.18
C LEU A 168 2.29 -1.50 -21.80
N PHE A 169 3.37 -1.90 -21.14
CA PHE A 169 4.24 -2.97 -21.57
C PHE A 169 4.35 -4.07 -20.52
N LYS A 170 4.49 -5.31 -20.97
CA LYS A 170 5.03 -6.40 -20.17
C LYS A 170 6.51 -6.58 -20.50
N ILE A 171 7.37 -6.33 -19.54
CA ILE A 171 8.82 -6.30 -19.72
C ILE A 171 9.43 -7.42 -18.88
N ALA A 172 10.17 -8.35 -19.50
CA ALA A 172 10.87 -9.38 -18.74
C ALA A 172 11.90 -8.74 -17.78
N ALA A 173 12.00 -9.24 -16.54
CA ALA A 173 12.92 -8.68 -15.56
C ALA A 173 14.40 -8.76 -16.03
N ASP A 174 14.71 -9.75 -16.84
CA ASP A 174 16.01 -9.95 -17.50
C ASP A 174 16.08 -9.37 -18.91
N ALA A 175 15.27 -8.37 -19.23
CA ALA A 175 15.22 -7.81 -20.59
C ALA A 175 16.56 -7.21 -21.03
N ASN A 176 17.27 -6.56 -20.12
CA ASN A 176 18.60 -5.99 -20.41
C ASN A 176 18.64 -5.22 -21.74
N LEU A 177 17.64 -4.34 -21.94
CA LEU A 177 17.42 -3.53 -23.14
C LEU A 177 17.11 -4.33 -24.42
N ASP A 178 16.94 -5.66 -24.36
CA ASP A 178 16.50 -6.45 -25.50
C ASP A 178 15.01 -6.20 -25.80
N THR A 179 14.74 -5.46 -26.86
CA THR A 179 13.38 -5.13 -27.29
C THR A 179 12.51 -6.34 -27.58
N LYS A 180 13.10 -7.52 -27.88
CA LYS A 180 12.34 -8.78 -28.06
C LYS A 180 11.71 -9.27 -26.77
N LYS A 181 12.21 -8.84 -25.62
CA LYS A 181 11.69 -9.14 -24.27
C LYS A 181 10.72 -8.07 -23.74
N ILE A 182 10.48 -7.01 -24.49
CA ILE A 182 9.51 -5.94 -24.20
C ILE A 182 8.29 -6.18 -25.09
N LYS A 183 7.15 -6.49 -24.48
CA LYS A 183 5.91 -6.83 -25.19
C LYS A 183 4.86 -5.74 -24.96
N PRO A 184 4.15 -5.27 -26.00
CA PRO A 184 2.93 -4.50 -25.81
C PRO A 184 1.98 -5.27 -24.88
N PHE A 185 1.41 -4.57 -23.92
CA PHE A 185 0.47 -5.13 -22.95
C PHE A 185 -0.94 -4.55 -23.12
N TYR A 186 -1.03 -3.21 -23.18
CA TYR A 186 -2.25 -2.49 -23.47
C TYR A 186 -1.92 -1.07 -23.99
N THR A 187 -2.87 -0.44 -24.67
CA THR A 187 -2.75 0.97 -25.08
C THR A 187 -3.99 1.72 -24.65
N ILE A 188 -3.80 2.73 -23.78
CA ILE A 188 -4.85 3.66 -23.37
C ILE A 188 -4.89 4.77 -24.42
N GLN A 189 -5.99 4.84 -25.18
CA GLN A 189 -6.20 5.89 -26.16
C GLN A 189 -6.45 7.22 -25.45
N THR A 190 -5.77 8.27 -25.83
CA THR A 190 -5.80 9.57 -25.15
C THR A 190 -7.07 10.38 -25.34
N ASN A 191 -7.96 10.00 -26.21
CA ASN A 191 -9.11 10.84 -26.56
C ASN A 191 -10.35 10.00 -26.84
N THR A 192 -10.71 9.12 -25.91
CA THR A 192 -12.02 8.48 -25.94
C THR A 192 -13.04 9.35 -25.22
N LYS A 193 -14.32 9.16 -25.53
CA LYS A 193 -15.43 9.92 -24.95
C LYS A 193 -15.49 9.81 -23.42
N ASP A 194 -14.89 8.73 -22.86
CA ASP A 194 -15.03 8.31 -21.47
C ASP A 194 -13.71 8.28 -20.68
N LEU A 195 -12.56 8.50 -21.34
CA LEU A 195 -11.26 8.45 -20.66
C LEU A 195 -10.25 9.36 -21.39
N PHE A 196 -9.70 10.30 -20.64
CA PHE A 196 -8.54 11.09 -21.05
C PHE A 196 -7.39 10.84 -20.06
N ALA A 197 -6.27 10.31 -20.56
CA ALA A 197 -5.10 10.04 -19.73
C ALA A 197 -3.81 10.34 -20.49
N ILE A 198 -2.81 10.85 -19.78
CA ILE A 198 -1.45 11.06 -20.24
C ILE A 198 -0.42 10.23 -19.47
N ASN A 199 -0.83 9.62 -18.33
CA ASN A 199 -0.03 8.69 -17.54
C ASN A 199 -0.91 7.50 -17.07
N ALA A 200 -0.25 6.41 -16.68
CA ALA A 200 -0.83 5.31 -15.93
C ALA A 200 0.12 4.96 -14.78
N GLU A 201 -0.37 5.01 -13.55
CA GLU A 201 0.44 5.01 -12.34
C GLU A 201 -0.17 4.14 -11.23
N TYR A 202 0.63 3.79 -10.20
CA TYR A 202 0.19 3.07 -9.01
C TYR A 202 -0.39 1.68 -9.32
N PHE A 203 0.37 0.87 -10.04
CA PHE A 203 -0.05 -0.48 -10.41
C PHE A 203 -0.13 -1.39 -9.18
N LYS A 204 -1.30 -1.98 -8.92
CA LYS A 204 -1.55 -2.92 -7.81
C LYS A 204 -2.20 -4.20 -8.31
N TRP A 205 -1.65 -5.35 -7.94
CA TRP A 205 -2.17 -6.65 -8.35
C TRP A 205 -3.24 -7.17 -7.41
N SER A 206 -4.25 -7.83 -7.97
CA SER A 206 -5.20 -8.63 -7.19
C SER A 206 -4.47 -9.78 -6.48
N SER A 207 -5.07 -10.29 -5.39
CA SER A 207 -4.47 -11.34 -4.57
C SER A 207 -4.18 -12.66 -5.32
N ASP A 208 -4.91 -12.93 -6.41
CA ASP A 208 -4.69 -14.09 -7.28
C ASP A 208 -3.78 -13.79 -8.49
N GLY A 209 -3.31 -12.52 -8.63
CA GLY A 209 -2.45 -12.06 -9.71
C GLY A 209 -3.11 -12.03 -11.09
N LYS A 210 -4.44 -12.18 -11.19
CA LYS A 210 -5.15 -12.18 -12.48
C LYS A 210 -5.55 -10.81 -12.98
N TRP A 211 -5.54 -9.82 -12.11
CA TRP A 211 -5.92 -8.44 -12.42
C TRP A 211 -4.88 -7.48 -11.88
N VAL A 212 -4.67 -6.38 -12.60
CA VAL A 212 -3.92 -5.22 -12.15
C VAL A 212 -4.82 -3.99 -12.17
N SER A 213 -4.85 -3.23 -11.08
CA SER A 213 -5.47 -1.91 -11.01
C SER A 213 -4.41 -0.82 -11.11
N PHE A 214 -4.79 0.35 -11.65
CA PHE A 214 -3.93 1.51 -11.78
C PHE A 214 -4.77 2.78 -11.97
N LEU A 215 -4.19 3.95 -11.73
CA LEU A 215 -4.79 5.23 -12.08
C LEU A 215 -4.37 5.65 -13.49
N ALA A 216 -5.37 5.93 -14.32
CA ALA A 216 -5.18 6.65 -15.58
C ALA A 216 -5.36 8.15 -15.29
N THR A 217 -4.26 8.92 -15.38
CA THR A 217 -4.20 10.31 -14.93
C THR A 217 -4.19 11.28 -16.11
N PRO A 218 -5.07 12.30 -16.13
CA PRO A 218 -5.07 13.35 -17.15
C PRO A 218 -3.95 14.35 -16.91
N THR A 219 -3.98 15.50 -17.61
CA THR A 219 -3.02 16.59 -17.39
C THR A 219 -3.08 17.14 -15.97
N ALA A 220 -1.95 17.68 -15.48
CA ALA A 220 -1.73 18.07 -14.09
C ALA A 220 -2.88 18.87 -13.44
N SER A 221 -3.50 19.82 -14.13
CA SER A 221 -4.62 20.60 -13.58
C SER A 221 -5.89 19.79 -13.42
N LEU A 222 -6.17 18.86 -14.33
CA LEU A 222 -7.34 17.98 -14.29
C LEU A 222 -7.14 16.83 -13.31
N SER A 223 -5.91 16.29 -13.18
CA SER A 223 -5.62 15.20 -12.24
C SER A 223 -5.82 15.58 -10.77
N ASN A 224 -5.71 16.87 -10.45
CA ASN A 224 -6.07 17.36 -9.12
C ASN A 224 -7.57 17.23 -8.80
N ASP A 225 -8.41 17.17 -9.82
CA ASP A 225 -9.87 17.14 -9.67
C ASP A 225 -10.44 15.73 -9.87
N SER A 226 -9.81 14.91 -10.74
CA SER A 226 -10.31 13.57 -11.05
C SER A 226 -9.28 12.73 -11.80
N ASN A 227 -9.16 11.46 -11.44
CA ASN A 227 -8.39 10.44 -12.14
C ASN A 227 -9.25 9.20 -12.29
N THR A 228 -9.05 8.43 -13.32
CA THR A 228 -9.86 7.22 -13.54
C THR A 228 -9.13 5.99 -12.99
N LEU A 229 -9.73 5.32 -12.01
CA LEU A 229 -9.30 4.00 -11.58
C LEU A 229 -9.65 2.98 -12.66
N CYS A 230 -8.65 2.26 -13.14
CA CYS A 230 -8.76 1.25 -14.18
C CYS A 230 -8.33 -0.12 -13.68
N VAL A 231 -8.86 -1.16 -14.33
CA VAL A 231 -8.37 -2.54 -14.16
C VAL A 231 -8.11 -3.19 -15.51
N LEU A 232 -7.12 -4.08 -15.53
CA LEU A 232 -6.70 -4.82 -16.71
C LEU A 232 -6.39 -6.25 -16.31
N SER A 233 -6.73 -7.24 -17.14
CA SER A 233 -6.34 -8.62 -16.85
C SER A 233 -4.83 -8.83 -17.00
N SER A 234 -4.26 -9.78 -16.28
CA SER A 234 -2.82 -10.13 -16.35
C SER A 234 -2.36 -10.61 -17.74
N ALA A 235 -3.31 -10.87 -18.64
CA ALA A 235 -3.06 -11.18 -20.05
C ALA A 235 -3.02 -9.94 -20.96
N GLY A 236 -3.27 -8.72 -20.44
CA GLY A 236 -3.31 -7.48 -21.22
C GLY A 236 -4.63 -7.23 -21.95
N GLY A 237 -5.72 -7.86 -21.48
CA GLY A 237 -7.07 -7.67 -22.04
C GLY A 237 -8.11 -7.33 -20.97
N ASN A 238 -9.38 -7.27 -21.37
CA ASN A 238 -10.50 -7.00 -20.46
C ASN A 238 -10.33 -5.69 -19.64
N PHE A 239 -9.90 -4.64 -20.33
CA PHE A 239 -9.78 -3.31 -19.72
C PHE A 239 -11.16 -2.79 -19.28
N GLN A 240 -11.23 -2.24 -18.05
CA GLN A 240 -12.43 -1.61 -17.53
C GLN A 240 -12.04 -0.34 -16.76
N ALA A 241 -12.73 0.76 -17.03
CA ALA A 241 -12.77 1.91 -16.15
C ALA A 241 -13.67 1.58 -14.95
N VAL A 242 -13.13 1.68 -13.75
CA VAL A 242 -13.84 1.32 -12.52
C VAL A 242 -14.63 2.51 -11.98
N GLY A 243 -14.00 3.68 -11.92
CA GLY A 243 -14.63 4.90 -11.42
C GLY A 243 -13.62 6.03 -11.27
N ASN A 244 -14.10 7.19 -10.86
CA ASN A 244 -13.26 8.37 -10.69
C ASN A 244 -12.92 8.59 -9.23
N MET A 245 -11.67 9.00 -8.97
CA MET A 245 -11.15 9.26 -7.64
C MET A 245 -10.05 10.34 -7.66
N LEU A 246 -9.64 10.84 -6.51
CA LEU A 246 -8.48 11.70 -6.40
C LEU A 246 -7.16 10.92 -6.54
N TRP A 247 -6.08 11.64 -6.71
CA TRP A 247 -4.74 11.09 -6.93
C TRP A 247 -4.07 10.67 -5.61
N TYR A 248 -4.68 9.68 -4.93
CA TYR A 248 -4.14 9.07 -3.71
C TYR A 248 -3.94 7.58 -3.92
N GLU A 249 -2.68 7.14 -3.85
CA GLU A 249 -2.33 5.73 -4.05
C GLU A 249 -3.07 4.80 -3.07
N ASP A 250 -3.18 5.17 -1.80
CA ASP A 250 -3.77 4.33 -0.76
C ASP A 250 -5.30 4.29 -0.76
N TRP A 251 -5.95 5.06 -1.64
CA TRP A 251 -7.40 5.10 -1.75
C TRP A 251 -8.01 3.99 -2.59
N PHE A 252 -7.22 3.02 -3.06
CA PHE A 252 -7.74 1.80 -3.68
C PHE A 252 -6.93 0.59 -3.29
N LYS A 253 -7.61 -0.48 -2.85
CA LYS A 253 -6.99 -1.70 -2.34
C LYS A 253 -7.79 -2.94 -2.73
N TRP A 254 -7.06 -3.99 -3.12
CA TRP A 254 -7.64 -5.29 -3.43
C TRP A 254 -7.97 -6.06 -2.17
N ALA A 255 -9.13 -6.73 -2.17
CA ALA A 255 -9.51 -7.63 -1.09
C ALA A 255 -8.57 -8.85 -1.02
N PRO A 256 -8.30 -9.36 0.19
CA PRO A 256 -7.58 -10.63 0.31
C PRO A 256 -8.42 -11.78 -0.25
N LYS A 257 -7.78 -12.67 -1.04
CA LYS A 257 -8.32 -13.95 -1.55
C LYS A 257 -9.46 -13.88 -2.57
N ILE A 258 -9.99 -12.72 -2.90
CA ILE A 258 -11.06 -12.55 -3.89
C ILE A 258 -10.82 -11.32 -4.76
N ASN A 259 -11.41 -11.29 -5.95
CA ASN A 259 -11.27 -10.18 -6.89
C ASN A 259 -12.32 -9.10 -6.60
N LYS A 260 -12.20 -8.45 -5.44
CA LYS A 260 -12.94 -7.24 -5.10
C LYS A 260 -11.97 -6.09 -4.92
N LEU A 261 -12.32 -4.94 -5.44
CA LEU A 261 -11.55 -3.70 -5.33
C LEU A 261 -12.39 -2.69 -4.54
N ALA A 262 -11.88 -2.29 -3.37
CA ALA A 262 -12.42 -1.15 -2.64
C ALA A 262 -11.65 0.11 -3.04
N TYR A 263 -12.37 1.21 -3.20
CA TYR A 263 -11.75 2.50 -3.49
C TYR A 263 -12.62 3.66 -2.97
N ILE A 264 -12.00 4.82 -2.76
CA ILE A 264 -12.68 6.05 -2.39
C ILE A 264 -13.00 6.80 -3.68
N SER A 265 -14.25 6.67 -4.13
CA SER A 265 -14.76 7.35 -5.32
C SER A 265 -15.07 8.82 -5.03
N GLY A 266 -15.11 9.63 -6.07
CA GLY A 266 -15.57 11.01 -6.04
C GLY A 266 -14.59 11.97 -6.67
N GLU A 267 -15.14 12.92 -7.40
CA GLU A 267 -14.42 14.01 -8.08
C GLU A 267 -14.36 15.27 -7.21
N GLY A 268 -13.63 16.26 -7.69
CA GLY A 268 -13.42 17.54 -7.01
C GLY A 268 -12.13 17.54 -6.18
N ARG A 269 -11.39 18.63 -6.33
CA ARG A 269 -10.01 18.82 -5.83
C ARG A 269 -9.80 18.53 -4.35
N PHE A 270 -10.83 18.71 -3.54
CA PHE A 270 -10.71 18.64 -2.10
C PHE A 270 -11.46 17.43 -1.53
N PHE A 271 -10.94 16.89 -0.45
CA PHE A 271 -11.49 15.71 0.22
C PHE A 271 -12.60 16.02 1.24
N VAL A 272 -13.05 17.27 1.32
CA VAL A 272 -14.04 17.74 2.33
C VAL A 272 -15.46 17.28 2.04
N GLU A 273 -15.77 16.93 0.78
CA GLU A 273 -17.08 16.48 0.34
C GLU A 273 -16.97 15.43 -0.78
N ASN A 274 -18.07 14.70 -1.02
CA ASN A 274 -18.19 13.78 -2.16
C ASN A 274 -17.10 12.71 -2.27
N LYS A 275 -16.70 12.11 -1.15
CA LYS A 275 -15.73 11.01 -1.13
C LYS A 275 -16.38 9.78 -0.51
N LYS A 276 -16.59 8.74 -1.34
CA LYS A 276 -17.41 7.58 -0.99
C LYS A 276 -16.64 6.28 -1.12
N THR A 277 -16.62 5.47 -0.08
CA THR A 277 -16.10 4.10 -0.20
C THR A 277 -17.01 3.28 -1.10
N THR A 278 -16.47 2.85 -2.21
CA THR A 278 -17.12 2.03 -3.23
C THR A 278 -16.41 0.69 -3.34
N VAL A 279 -17.16 -0.38 -3.50
CA VAL A 279 -16.63 -1.73 -3.72
C VAL A 279 -17.13 -2.29 -5.04
N ALA A 280 -16.19 -2.75 -5.87
CA ALA A 280 -16.44 -3.36 -7.17
C ALA A 280 -16.01 -4.83 -7.16
N ASP A 281 -16.87 -5.72 -7.68
CA ASP A 281 -16.45 -7.07 -8.07
C ASP A 281 -15.75 -7.00 -9.44
N ILE A 282 -14.57 -7.62 -9.57
CA ILE A 282 -13.79 -7.58 -10.81
C ILE A 282 -13.75 -8.99 -11.46
N PRO A 283 -14.12 -9.14 -12.74
CA PRO A 283 -14.56 -8.09 -13.67
C PRO A 283 -15.92 -7.49 -13.28
N ILE A 284 -16.11 -6.21 -13.62
CA ILE A 284 -17.37 -5.51 -13.31
C ILE A 284 -18.48 -6.11 -14.20
N LEU A 285 -19.37 -6.85 -13.58
CA LEU A 285 -20.54 -7.47 -14.23
C LEU A 285 -21.85 -6.82 -13.79
N LYS A 286 -21.84 -6.08 -12.68
CA LYS A 286 -23.02 -5.46 -12.06
C LYS A 286 -22.67 -4.07 -11.50
N HIS A 287 -23.69 -3.36 -11.05
CA HIS A 287 -23.50 -2.06 -10.38
C HIS A 287 -22.60 -2.21 -9.15
N GLN A 288 -21.65 -1.28 -9.04
CA GLN A 288 -20.83 -1.10 -7.87
C GLN A 288 -21.67 -0.58 -6.72
N LYS A 289 -21.23 -0.85 -5.48
CA LYS A 289 -21.97 -0.44 -4.30
C LYS A 289 -21.18 0.55 -3.47
N GLU A 290 -21.83 1.66 -3.14
CA GLU A 290 -21.34 2.67 -2.20
C GLU A 290 -21.74 2.30 -0.77
N TYR A 291 -20.83 2.55 0.18
CA TYR A 291 -21.02 2.21 1.59
C TYR A 291 -20.93 3.42 2.53
N THR A 292 -20.47 4.57 2.05
CA THR A 292 -20.43 5.79 2.85
C THR A 292 -21.83 6.38 3.00
N PRO A 293 -22.34 6.60 4.23
CA PRO A 293 -23.64 7.21 4.43
C PRO A 293 -23.74 8.63 3.86
N GLU A 294 -24.96 9.08 3.59
CA GLU A 294 -25.21 10.46 3.21
C GLU A 294 -24.72 11.42 4.31
N GLY A 295 -24.13 12.55 3.93
CA GLY A 295 -23.57 13.53 4.87
C GLY A 295 -22.21 13.18 5.44
N TYR A 296 -21.57 12.12 4.93
CA TYR A 296 -20.22 11.70 5.34
C TYR A 296 -19.29 11.53 4.15
N VAL A 297 -17.99 11.60 4.44
CA VAL A 297 -16.90 11.23 3.54
C VAL A 297 -16.01 10.20 4.21
N ASP A 298 -15.44 9.31 3.40
CA ASP A 298 -14.38 8.39 3.80
C ASP A 298 -13.07 8.85 3.15
N LEU A 299 -11.99 8.89 3.92
CA LEU A 299 -10.71 9.49 3.51
C LEU A 299 -9.55 8.49 3.50
N ASP A 300 -9.82 7.27 3.92
CA ASP A 300 -8.85 6.18 3.92
C ASP A 300 -9.56 4.84 4.05
N LEU A 301 -8.90 3.74 3.62
CA LEU A 301 -9.47 2.40 3.70
C LEU A 301 -8.42 1.29 3.84
N GLU A 302 -8.82 0.17 4.47
CA GLU A 302 -8.05 -1.07 4.52
C GLU A 302 -8.98 -2.28 4.61
N TRP A 303 -8.63 -3.38 3.95
CA TRP A 303 -9.36 -4.63 4.06
C TRP A 303 -8.98 -5.39 5.35
N LEU A 304 -9.93 -5.61 6.24
CA LEU A 304 -9.77 -6.52 7.38
C LEU A 304 -9.90 -7.98 6.94
N SER A 305 -10.82 -8.25 6.03
CA SER A 305 -11.08 -9.58 5.49
C SER A 305 -11.65 -9.46 4.06
N LYS A 306 -11.96 -10.58 3.42
CA LYS A 306 -12.62 -10.56 2.10
C LYS A 306 -14.00 -9.91 2.08
N ASP A 307 -14.63 -9.74 3.25
CA ASP A 307 -16.00 -9.25 3.42
C ASP A 307 -16.07 -8.00 4.32
N GLU A 308 -14.93 -7.49 4.82
CA GLU A 308 -14.91 -6.39 5.79
C GLU A 308 -13.83 -5.36 5.43
N VAL A 309 -14.24 -4.09 5.40
CA VAL A 309 -13.38 -2.93 5.11
C VAL A 309 -13.39 -1.99 6.30
N ILE A 310 -12.22 -1.53 6.71
CA ILE A 310 -12.05 -0.43 7.68
C ILE A 310 -11.94 0.86 6.87
N VAL A 311 -12.61 1.92 7.30
CA VAL A 311 -12.55 3.24 6.66
C VAL A 311 -12.32 4.34 7.68
N ALA A 312 -11.59 5.37 7.31
CA ALA A 312 -11.46 6.61 8.10
C ALA A 312 -12.57 7.59 7.67
N ARG A 313 -13.57 7.78 8.53
CA ARG A 313 -14.82 8.49 8.21
C ARG A 313 -14.99 9.76 9.02
N VAL A 314 -15.55 10.79 8.38
CA VAL A 314 -15.95 12.05 9.01
C VAL A 314 -17.17 12.65 8.33
N LYS A 315 -17.86 13.59 8.98
CA LYS A 315 -18.91 14.38 8.34
C LYS A 315 -18.34 15.22 7.22
N GLU A 316 -19.03 15.25 6.08
CA GLU A 316 -18.65 16.14 4.98
C GLU A 316 -18.84 17.61 5.35
N ASN A 317 -18.01 18.48 4.75
CA ASN A 317 -18.07 19.92 4.96
C ASN A 317 -18.44 20.65 3.65
N LYS A 318 -19.71 20.65 3.32
CA LYS A 318 -20.27 21.32 2.12
C LYS A 318 -20.25 22.84 2.20
N GLU A 319 -20.07 23.40 3.41
CA GLU A 319 -20.10 24.84 3.62
C GLU A 319 -18.75 25.49 3.29
N TRP A 320 -17.66 24.73 3.38
CA TRP A 320 -16.33 25.22 3.03
C TRP A 320 -16.23 25.44 1.51
N LYS A 321 -15.80 26.65 1.10
CA LYS A 321 -15.67 27.02 -0.31
C LYS A 321 -14.27 27.53 -0.67
N GLU A 322 -13.60 28.20 0.26
CA GLU A 322 -12.29 28.80 0.03
C GLU A 322 -11.49 28.93 1.35
N GLY A 323 -10.23 29.29 1.22
CA GLY A 323 -9.30 29.41 2.35
C GLY A 323 -8.58 28.11 2.69
N PRO A 324 -7.90 28.02 3.84
CA PRO A 324 -7.23 26.80 4.27
C PRO A 324 -8.20 25.63 4.37
N VAL A 325 -7.79 24.47 3.83
CA VAL A 325 -8.62 23.25 3.90
C VAL A 325 -8.80 22.88 5.38
N PRO A 326 -10.04 22.68 5.85
CA PRO A 326 -10.30 22.36 7.24
C PRO A 326 -9.75 20.98 7.60
N THR A 327 -9.27 20.82 8.83
CA THR A 327 -8.89 19.50 9.34
C THR A 327 -10.13 18.62 9.47
N MET A 328 -10.07 17.45 8.84
CA MET A 328 -11.14 16.46 8.86
C MET A 328 -10.85 15.44 9.96
N PHE A 329 -11.54 15.56 11.12
CA PHE A 329 -11.34 14.68 12.28
C PHE A 329 -12.00 13.33 12.07
N THR A 330 -11.28 12.45 11.41
CA THR A 330 -11.73 11.10 11.06
C THR A 330 -11.76 10.16 12.26
N THR A 331 -12.65 9.18 12.17
CA THR A 331 -12.79 8.06 13.10
C THR A 331 -12.90 6.77 12.30
N LEU A 332 -12.36 5.66 12.79
CA LEU A 332 -12.41 4.40 12.05
C LEU A 332 -13.75 3.68 12.23
N PHE A 333 -14.28 3.23 11.11
CA PHE A 333 -15.47 2.38 11.02
C PHE A 333 -15.14 1.07 10.31
N LEU A 334 -15.70 -0.01 10.81
CA LEU A 334 -15.74 -1.29 10.11
C LEU A 334 -17.03 -1.38 9.30
N ILE A 335 -16.92 -1.77 8.04
CA ILE A 335 -18.02 -2.01 7.12
C ILE A 335 -18.03 -3.48 6.73
N ASN A 336 -19.13 -4.20 6.97
CA ASN A 336 -19.34 -5.50 6.37
C ASN A 336 -19.99 -5.32 4.99
N VAL A 337 -19.26 -5.67 3.93
CA VAL A 337 -19.71 -5.42 2.54
C VAL A 337 -20.84 -6.35 2.09
N LYS A 338 -21.14 -7.42 2.84
CA LYS A 338 -22.27 -8.31 2.58
C LYS A 338 -23.54 -7.85 3.29
N SER A 339 -23.49 -7.74 4.61
CA SER A 339 -24.64 -7.35 5.44
C SER A 339 -24.93 -5.85 5.39
N THR A 340 -23.94 -5.04 5.00
CA THR A 340 -23.94 -3.57 5.03
C THR A 340 -23.95 -2.95 6.44
N GLU A 341 -23.78 -3.76 7.46
CA GLU A 341 -23.61 -3.31 8.83
C GLU A 341 -22.32 -2.51 8.97
N GLN A 342 -22.37 -1.48 9.81
CA GLN A 342 -21.25 -0.59 10.06
C GLN A 342 -21.11 -0.33 11.55
N LYS A 343 -19.88 -0.40 12.05
CA LYS A 343 -19.56 -0.23 13.46
C LYS A 343 -18.37 0.69 13.62
N GLN A 344 -18.45 1.68 14.50
CA GLN A 344 -17.29 2.48 14.89
C GLN A 344 -16.33 1.59 15.70
N ILE A 345 -15.02 1.67 15.40
CA ILE A 345 -13.99 0.81 16.00
C ILE A 345 -12.84 1.58 16.66
N SER A 346 -12.74 2.91 16.46
CA SER A 346 -11.80 3.76 17.16
C SER A 346 -12.48 4.97 17.79
N PHE A 347 -11.89 5.54 18.84
CA PHE A 347 -12.50 6.58 19.66
C PHE A 347 -11.50 7.71 19.97
N PRO A 348 -11.09 8.51 18.95
CA PRO A 348 -10.18 9.64 19.15
C PRO A 348 -10.86 10.76 19.96
N LYS A 349 -10.05 11.59 20.62
CA LYS A 349 -10.54 12.84 21.24
C LYS A 349 -10.95 13.84 20.16
N LYS A 350 -11.68 14.90 20.55
CA LYS A 350 -12.20 15.90 19.60
C LYS A 350 -11.15 16.61 18.73
N SER A 351 -9.90 16.68 19.20
CA SER A 351 -8.77 17.30 18.49
C SER A 351 -7.86 16.28 17.80
N GLU A 352 -8.23 15.01 17.78
CA GLU A 352 -7.46 13.91 17.18
C GLU A 352 -8.19 13.38 15.95
N LEU A 353 -7.44 12.82 15.03
CA LEU A 353 -7.96 12.12 13.86
C LEU A 353 -7.23 10.78 13.68
N ASP A 354 -7.97 9.76 13.26
CA ASP A 354 -7.48 8.42 12.98
C ASP A 354 -7.45 8.20 11.46
N ILE A 355 -6.27 7.88 10.92
CA ILE A 355 -6.01 7.65 9.50
C ILE A 355 -5.07 6.46 9.32
N ASP A 356 -4.79 6.10 8.06
CA ASP A 356 -3.86 5.03 7.68
C ASP A 356 -4.15 3.72 8.43
N PRO A 357 -5.38 3.18 8.39
CA PRO A 357 -5.64 1.87 8.98
C PRO A 357 -4.85 0.79 8.25
N GLN A 358 -4.24 -0.13 9.01
CA GLN A 358 -3.51 -1.27 8.49
C GLN A 358 -3.89 -2.53 9.24
N VAL A 359 -3.82 -3.68 8.57
CA VAL A 359 -4.10 -5.00 9.15
C VAL A 359 -2.86 -5.88 9.06
N VAL A 360 -2.34 -6.28 10.22
CA VAL A 360 -1.11 -7.07 10.33
C VAL A 360 -1.36 -8.29 11.22
N GLY A 361 -1.52 -9.46 10.60
CA GLY A 361 -1.93 -10.66 11.31
C GLY A 361 -3.32 -10.50 11.91
N THR A 362 -3.45 -10.59 13.23
CA THR A 362 -4.69 -10.34 13.99
C THR A 362 -4.82 -8.89 14.44
N TYR A 363 -3.79 -8.10 14.25
CA TYR A 363 -3.77 -6.72 14.71
C TYR A 363 -4.36 -5.76 13.68
N ILE A 364 -5.11 -4.79 14.20
CA ILE A 364 -5.54 -3.60 13.48
C ILE A 364 -4.75 -2.44 14.06
N THR A 365 -4.04 -1.71 13.20
CA THR A 365 -3.24 -0.55 13.59
C THR A 365 -3.70 0.67 12.81
N TRP A 366 -3.47 1.85 13.35
CA TRP A 366 -3.76 3.12 12.67
C TRP A 366 -2.87 4.22 13.23
N TYR A 367 -2.74 5.27 12.46
CA TYR A 367 -2.03 6.47 12.85
C TYR A 367 -3.01 7.49 13.43
N ARG A 368 -2.81 7.90 14.69
CA ARG A 368 -3.60 8.92 15.37
C ARG A 368 -2.80 10.21 15.47
N LYS A 369 -3.29 11.26 14.86
CA LYS A 369 -2.64 12.57 14.83
C LYS A 369 -3.46 13.60 15.62
N ASN A 370 -2.76 14.50 16.31
CA ASN A 370 -3.37 15.67 16.91
C ASN A 370 -3.38 16.84 15.90
N GLN A 371 -4.42 17.65 15.89
CA GLN A 371 -4.57 18.81 15.01
C GLN A 371 -3.36 19.75 14.98
N ASN A 372 -2.72 19.97 16.13
CA ASN A 372 -1.64 20.94 16.29
C ASN A 372 -0.24 20.29 16.21
N GLY A 373 -0.14 18.99 15.97
CA GLY A 373 1.11 18.24 15.92
C GLY A 373 1.56 17.93 14.51
N ASN A 374 2.88 17.98 14.25
CA ASN A 374 3.46 17.44 13.01
C ASN A 374 3.60 15.93 13.07
N GLN A 375 3.63 15.36 14.27
CA GLN A 375 3.77 13.95 14.56
C GLN A 375 2.49 13.37 15.16
N GLY A 376 2.38 12.05 15.18
CA GLY A 376 1.29 11.31 15.78
C GLY A 376 1.76 9.99 16.35
N ASP A 377 0.81 9.22 16.86
CA ASP A 377 1.04 7.93 17.54
C ASP A 377 0.45 6.78 16.73
N VAL A 378 1.08 5.62 16.79
CA VAL A 378 0.44 4.38 16.30
C VAL A 378 -0.37 3.76 17.42
N TRP A 379 -1.63 3.57 17.14
CA TRP A 379 -2.55 2.83 17.98
C TRP A 379 -2.80 1.44 17.40
N ILE A 380 -3.06 0.49 18.30
CA ILE A 380 -3.20 -0.92 17.94
C ILE A 380 -4.28 -1.58 18.78
N LYS A 381 -4.94 -2.58 18.18
CA LYS A 381 -5.82 -3.52 18.88
C LYS A 381 -5.70 -4.92 18.27
N ASN A 382 -5.83 -5.94 19.07
CA ASN A 382 -5.82 -7.35 18.64
C ASN A 382 -7.25 -7.84 18.41
N GLY A 383 -7.75 -7.66 17.18
CA GLY A 383 -9.14 -7.90 16.81
C GLY A 383 -10.07 -6.73 17.16
N ILE A 384 -11.32 -6.82 16.68
CA ILE A 384 -12.30 -5.71 16.71
C ILE A 384 -12.75 -5.34 18.11
N ASP A 385 -12.93 -6.32 18.99
CA ASP A 385 -13.59 -6.13 20.29
C ASP A 385 -12.60 -5.92 21.46
N THR A 386 -11.30 -5.85 21.19
CA THR A 386 -10.28 -5.57 22.20
C THR A 386 -10.11 -4.05 22.41
N PRO A 387 -9.65 -3.61 23.59
CA PRO A 387 -9.30 -2.23 23.83
C PRO A 387 -8.19 -1.75 22.88
N GLU A 388 -8.25 -0.48 22.49
CA GLU A 388 -7.18 0.17 21.77
C GLU A 388 -6.03 0.52 22.72
N GLN A 389 -4.78 0.38 22.23
CA GLN A 389 -3.57 0.68 22.98
C GLN A 389 -2.63 1.51 22.09
N ARG A 390 -1.89 2.44 22.69
CA ARG A 390 -0.82 3.14 22.01
C ARG A 390 0.41 2.23 21.94
N TRP A 391 1.01 2.11 20.75
CA TRP A 391 2.15 1.23 20.51
C TRP A 391 3.44 2.00 20.19
N LEU A 392 3.40 2.98 19.27
CA LEU A 392 4.52 3.87 18.97
C LEU A 392 4.11 5.32 19.22
N GLU A 393 5.04 6.14 19.65
CA GLU A 393 4.81 7.55 19.98
C GLU A 393 5.64 8.45 19.07
N ASP A 394 5.10 9.65 18.80
CA ASP A 394 5.79 10.77 18.16
C ASP A 394 6.49 10.37 16.85
N ILE A 395 5.77 9.76 15.91
CA ILE A 395 6.27 9.42 14.59
C ILE A 395 5.72 10.35 13.51
N ASP A 396 6.44 10.49 12.39
CA ASP A 396 6.11 11.46 11.34
C ASP A 396 4.97 10.97 10.43
N SER A 397 4.83 9.65 10.26
CA SER A 397 3.83 9.00 9.42
C SER A 397 3.57 7.57 9.87
N ALA A 398 2.53 6.93 9.33
CA ALA A 398 2.22 5.53 9.61
C ALA A 398 3.42 4.61 9.31
N PRO A 399 3.65 3.57 10.12
CA PRO A 399 4.78 2.66 9.96
C PRO A 399 4.57 1.69 8.79
N VAL A 400 5.66 1.15 8.26
CA VAL A 400 5.64 0.07 7.27
C VAL A 400 5.96 -1.25 7.96
N PHE A 401 4.96 -2.11 8.09
CA PHE A 401 5.12 -3.42 8.73
C PHE A 401 5.83 -4.43 7.84
N PHE A 402 6.70 -5.24 8.43
CA PHE A 402 7.21 -6.41 7.76
C PHE A 402 6.16 -7.51 7.77
N THR A 403 5.63 -7.83 6.60
CA THR A 403 4.74 -8.98 6.40
C THR A 403 5.43 -9.97 5.47
N LYS A 404 5.79 -11.14 6.00
CA LYS A 404 6.37 -12.19 5.16
C LYS A 404 5.36 -12.61 4.10
N LYS A 405 5.57 -12.23 2.85
CA LYS A 405 4.71 -12.66 1.74
C LYS A 405 4.82 -14.19 1.63
N ARG A 406 3.71 -14.89 1.91
CA ARG A 406 3.65 -16.34 1.67
C ARG A 406 3.73 -16.56 0.17
N VAL A 407 4.79 -17.19 -0.28
CA VAL A 407 4.84 -17.75 -1.65
C VAL A 407 3.74 -18.82 -1.72
N ASN A 408 2.67 -18.52 -2.42
CA ASN A 408 1.72 -19.56 -2.80
C ASN A 408 2.43 -20.47 -3.79
N ASN A 409 3.02 -21.55 -3.29
CA ASN A 409 3.42 -22.70 -4.11
C ASN A 409 2.13 -23.38 -4.61
N GLY A 410 1.37 -22.66 -5.43
CA GLY A 410 0.29 -23.24 -6.20
C GLY A 410 0.92 -24.12 -7.26
N ASN A 411 0.79 -25.44 -7.09
CA ASN A 411 1.01 -26.41 -8.12
C ASN A 411 0.25 -25.95 -9.37
N LEU A 412 0.97 -25.43 -10.34
CA LEU A 412 0.51 -25.34 -11.71
C LEU A 412 0.60 -26.77 -12.27
N SER A 413 -0.50 -27.50 -12.10
CA SER A 413 -0.78 -28.71 -12.89
C SER A 413 -1.61 -28.31 -14.11
#